data_eacce001fa57f2e70e45ebb0f75767c9
#
_entry.id   eacce001fa57f2e70e45ebb0f75767c9
#
_cell.length_a   1.000
_cell.length_b   1.000
_cell.length_c   1.000
_cell.angle_alpha   90.00
_cell.angle_beta   90.00
_cell.angle_gamma   90.00
#
_symmetry.space_group_name_H-M   'P 1'
#
loop_
_entity.id
_entity.type
_entity.pdbx_description
1 polymer ?
#
loop_
_entity_poly.entity_id
_entity_poly.type
_entity_poly.pdbx_seq_one_letter_code
_entity_poly.pdbx_strand_id
1 'polypeptide(L)'
;VVPEQYTMAIQKRLVSMHPRKGILNIDVVSFERLAYKVFEEVGEDNLEVLDDTGKNLIIKRVLEQNKDRLKYFGSNLSNTGFVSEMKSVISEMLQYDIKPDVMQDAAGAAYSESEGSAALQYKLDDIVLVYNAFAEYIDKNYITKEEILDKLCNKVTESERIKNCEIVFDGFTGFTPVQYNLLTILLSMCPKIYVSLTIDASERENSVRGREELFFMSKDCVSKLYKICDEEHVKVLEPVYIAGREVPGKNVIVNVNSRFKNSE
;
A
#
# COMPACT_ATOMS: atom_id res chain seq x y z
N VAL A 1 0.58 -9.05 10.03
CA VAL A 1 1.05 -7.83 9.34
C VAL A 1 0.32 -6.64 9.93
N VAL A 2 1.05 -5.60 10.27
CA VAL A 2 0.52 -4.38 10.92
C VAL A 2 1.21 -3.15 10.31
N PRO A 3 0.62 -1.95 10.41
CA PRO A 3 1.33 -0.72 10.04
C PRO A 3 2.66 -0.58 10.80
N GLU A 4 3.70 -0.04 10.15
CA GLU A 4 5.08 0.00 10.67
C GLU A 4 5.15 0.56 12.09
N GLN A 5 4.42 1.66 12.36
CA GLN A 5 4.42 2.31 13.68
C GLN A 5 3.87 1.44 14.81
N TYR A 6 3.11 0.40 14.51
CA TYR A 6 2.51 -0.48 15.53
C TYR A 6 3.28 -1.78 15.78
N THR A 7 4.28 -2.11 14.96
CA THR A 7 5.00 -3.40 15.02
C THR A 7 5.54 -3.69 16.43
N MET A 8 6.27 -2.76 17.03
CA MET A 8 6.84 -2.92 18.37
C MET A 8 5.77 -3.01 19.47
N ALA A 9 4.72 -2.20 19.37
CA ALA A 9 3.64 -2.18 20.36
C ALA A 9 2.86 -3.50 20.36
N ILE A 10 2.51 -4.02 19.19
CA ILE A 10 1.79 -5.28 19.02
C ILE A 10 2.68 -6.45 19.47
N GLN A 11 3.96 -6.49 19.07
CA GLN A 11 4.89 -7.52 19.52
C GLN A 11 5.01 -7.57 21.05
N LYS A 12 5.20 -6.42 21.69
CA LYS A 12 5.24 -6.31 23.16
C LYS A 12 3.94 -6.80 23.80
N ARG A 13 2.78 -6.45 23.21
CA ARG A 13 1.48 -6.89 23.72
C ARG A 13 1.32 -8.40 23.60
N LEU A 14 1.66 -9.01 22.46
CA LEU A 14 1.59 -10.47 22.29
C LEU A 14 2.50 -11.21 23.26
N VAL A 15 3.74 -10.74 23.45
CA VAL A 15 4.66 -11.29 24.45
C VAL A 15 4.06 -11.19 25.86
N SER A 16 3.45 -10.06 26.22
CA SER A 16 2.85 -9.86 27.54
C SER A 16 1.62 -10.74 27.79
N MET A 17 0.85 -11.05 26.74
CA MET A 17 -0.34 -11.91 26.82
C MET A 17 0.03 -13.39 26.92
N HIS A 18 1.14 -13.81 26.33
CA HIS A 18 1.56 -15.20 26.33
C HIS A 18 2.00 -15.63 27.73
N PRO A 19 1.52 -16.79 28.27
CA PRO A 19 1.83 -17.24 29.62
C PRO A 19 3.33 -17.36 29.92
N ARG A 20 4.13 -17.75 28.92
CA ARG A 20 5.60 -17.90 29.04
C ARG A 20 6.38 -16.62 28.71
N LYS A 21 5.68 -15.49 28.52
CA LYS A 21 6.29 -14.19 28.20
C LYS A 21 7.25 -14.22 26.99
N GLY A 22 6.95 -15.04 25.99
CA GLY A 22 7.71 -15.15 24.76
C GLY A 22 6.86 -15.63 23.60
N ILE A 23 7.22 -15.25 22.38
CA ILE A 23 6.61 -15.70 21.13
C ILE A 23 7.75 -16.24 20.23
N LEU A 24 7.58 -17.47 19.71
CA LEU A 24 8.55 -18.12 18.82
C LEU A 24 7.98 -18.32 17.40
N ASN A 25 6.69 -18.61 17.30
CA ASN A 25 6.03 -18.95 16.05
C ASN A 25 5.15 -17.83 15.51
N ILE A 26 5.29 -16.62 16.03
CA ILE A 26 4.54 -15.44 15.60
C ILE A 26 5.53 -14.34 15.25
N ASP A 27 5.50 -13.91 14.01
CA ASP A 27 6.22 -12.73 13.54
C ASP A 27 5.26 -11.54 13.44
N VAL A 28 5.65 -10.40 14.00
CA VAL A 28 4.94 -9.13 13.83
C VAL A 28 5.74 -8.27 12.89
N VAL A 29 5.19 -8.06 11.70
CA VAL A 29 5.89 -7.39 10.59
C VAL A 29 5.00 -6.33 9.93
N SER A 30 5.61 -5.32 9.35
CA SER A 30 4.97 -4.47 8.35
C SER A 30 5.07 -5.11 6.97
N PHE A 31 4.43 -4.52 5.97
CA PHE A 31 4.56 -4.96 4.59
C PHE A 31 6.03 -4.95 4.12
N GLU A 32 6.77 -3.89 4.44
CA GLU A 32 8.17 -3.76 4.06
C GLU A 32 9.03 -4.86 4.73
N ARG A 33 8.84 -5.11 6.02
CA ARG A 33 9.54 -6.20 6.73
C ARG A 33 9.16 -7.58 6.23
N LEU A 34 7.90 -7.77 5.81
CA LEU A 34 7.47 -9.00 5.17
C LEU A 34 8.23 -9.22 3.85
N ALA A 35 8.37 -8.15 3.06
CA ALA A 35 9.12 -8.20 1.80
C ALA A 35 10.57 -8.62 2.03
N TYR A 36 11.27 -7.98 2.95
CA TYR A 36 12.67 -8.35 3.24
C TYR A 36 12.82 -9.80 3.74
N LYS A 37 11.88 -10.30 4.55
CA LYS A 37 11.90 -11.71 4.98
C LYS A 37 11.72 -12.69 3.81
N VAL A 38 10.89 -12.34 2.84
CA VAL A 38 10.72 -13.15 1.63
C VAL A 38 11.97 -13.07 0.76
N PHE A 39 12.52 -11.87 0.54
CA PHE A 39 13.74 -11.69 -0.26
C PHE A 39 14.94 -12.43 0.33
N GLU A 40 15.13 -12.38 1.65
CA GLU A 40 16.14 -13.17 2.37
C GLU A 40 15.96 -14.68 2.14
N GLU A 41 14.71 -15.18 2.16
CA GLU A 41 14.42 -16.60 1.92
C GLU A 41 14.68 -17.02 0.48
N VAL A 42 14.34 -16.19 -0.51
CA VAL A 42 14.45 -16.51 -1.94
C VAL A 42 15.82 -16.12 -2.55
N GLY A 43 16.71 -15.51 -1.76
CA GLY A 43 18.07 -15.16 -2.18
C GLY A 43 18.17 -13.88 -3.02
N GLU A 44 17.27 -12.92 -2.80
CA GLU A 44 17.27 -11.60 -3.46
C GLU A 44 17.82 -10.49 -2.55
N ASP A 45 19.03 -10.66 -1.98
CA ASP A 45 19.56 -9.78 -0.94
C ASP A 45 20.17 -8.45 -1.44
N ASN A 46 20.39 -8.29 -2.75
CA ASN A 46 21.12 -7.15 -3.33
C ASN A 46 20.20 -6.02 -3.81
N LEU A 47 19.25 -5.59 -2.98
CA LEU A 47 18.36 -4.49 -3.33
C LEU A 47 18.89 -3.17 -2.74
N GLU A 48 19.37 -2.26 -3.57
CA GLU A 48 19.67 -0.89 -3.16
C GLU A 48 18.36 -0.09 -3.09
N VAL A 49 17.76 -0.07 -1.90
CA VAL A 49 16.51 0.66 -1.66
C VAL A 49 16.79 2.12 -1.41
N LEU A 50 16.17 2.96 -2.21
CA LEU A 50 16.26 4.40 -2.11
C LEU A 50 15.40 4.91 -0.95
N ASP A 51 16.04 5.51 0.06
CA ASP A 51 15.36 6.16 1.18
C ASP A 51 14.82 7.55 0.80
N ASP A 52 14.07 8.17 1.71
CA ASP A 52 13.48 9.49 1.49
C ASP A 52 14.52 10.60 1.26
N THR A 53 15.71 10.46 1.85
CA THR A 53 16.82 11.41 1.67
C THR A 53 17.39 11.27 0.27
N GLY A 54 17.63 10.03 -0.17
CA GLY A 54 18.08 9.72 -1.51
C GLY A 54 17.09 10.19 -2.57
N LYS A 55 15.79 9.98 -2.37
CA LYS A 55 14.74 10.50 -3.26
C LYS A 55 14.81 12.02 -3.38
N ASN A 56 14.92 12.73 -2.28
CA ASN A 56 15.06 14.20 -2.30
C ASN A 56 16.27 14.66 -3.11
N LEU A 57 17.42 13.99 -2.94
CA LEU A 57 18.65 14.31 -3.66
C LEU A 57 18.49 14.07 -5.17
N ILE A 58 17.90 12.93 -5.55
CA ILE A 58 17.67 12.62 -6.98
C ILE A 58 16.68 13.59 -7.59
N ILE A 59 15.54 13.86 -6.92
CA ILE A 59 14.55 14.81 -7.42
C ILE A 59 15.14 16.20 -7.57
N LYS A 60 15.93 16.66 -6.60
CA LYS A 60 16.65 17.93 -6.72
C LYS A 60 17.56 17.96 -7.96
N ARG A 61 18.33 16.90 -8.17
CA ARG A 61 19.20 16.77 -9.35
C ARG A 61 18.40 16.76 -10.65
N VAL A 62 17.31 16.01 -10.72
CA VAL A 62 16.41 15.96 -11.89
C VAL A 62 15.81 17.32 -12.18
N LEU A 63 15.35 18.05 -11.16
CA LEU A 63 14.83 19.42 -11.29
C LEU A 63 15.90 20.37 -11.83
N GLU A 64 17.12 20.33 -11.29
CA GLU A 64 18.24 21.17 -11.76
C GLU A 64 18.60 20.88 -13.23
N GLN A 65 18.65 19.60 -13.61
CA GLN A 65 18.96 19.19 -14.99
C GLN A 65 17.88 19.56 -16.00
N ASN A 66 16.62 19.68 -15.59
CA ASN A 66 15.49 20.01 -16.44
C ASN A 66 15.00 21.44 -16.27
N LYS A 67 15.75 22.30 -15.57
CA LYS A 67 15.34 23.67 -15.22
C LYS A 67 14.79 24.46 -16.39
N ASP A 68 15.47 24.42 -17.54
CA ASP A 68 15.09 25.19 -18.73
C ASP A 68 13.85 24.64 -19.45
N ARG A 69 13.42 23.44 -19.10
CA ARG A 69 12.23 22.79 -19.65
C ARG A 69 11.00 22.98 -18.77
N LEU A 70 11.18 23.37 -17.49
CA LEU A 70 10.10 23.62 -16.56
C LEU A 70 9.42 24.95 -16.88
N LYS A 71 8.11 24.89 -17.16
CA LYS A 71 7.30 26.03 -17.55
C LYS A 71 6.75 26.82 -16.37
N TYR A 72 6.39 26.12 -15.29
CA TYR A 72 5.74 26.68 -14.10
C TYR A 72 6.69 26.75 -12.90
N PHE A 73 7.39 25.65 -12.61
CA PHE A 73 8.20 25.51 -11.39
C PHE A 73 9.66 25.98 -11.54
N GLY A 74 10.10 26.39 -12.72
CA GLY A 74 11.50 26.75 -12.99
C GLY A 74 12.09 27.80 -12.06
N SER A 75 11.26 28.71 -11.49
CA SER A 75 11.70 29.75 -10.54
C SER A 75 11.78 29.24 -9.07
N ASN A 76 11.20 28.09 -8.74
CA ASN A 76 11.05 27.61 -7.36
C ASN A 76 12.10 26.59 -6.94
N LEU A 77 13.06 26.27 -7.79
CA LEU A 77 14.02 25.16 -7.61
C LEU A 77 14.96 25.31 -6.39
N SER A 78 15.19 26.54 -5.94
CA SER A 78 16.03 26.81 -4.76
C SER A 78 15.30 26.60 -3.44
N ASN A 79 13.99 26.42 -3.46
CA ASN A 79 13.20 26.21 -2.25
C ASN A 79 13.22 24.74 -1.84
N THR A 80 13.79 24.43 -0.67
CA THR A 80 13.87 23.08 -0.12
C THR A 80 12.49 22.47 0.16
N GLY A 81 11.51 23.29 0.52
CA GLY A 81 10.11 22.87 0.71
C GLY A 81 9.51 22.34 -0.61
N PHE A 82 9.79 23.00 -1.74
CA PHE A 82 9.30 22.57 -3.04
C PHE A 82 9.83 21.19 -3.45
N VAL A 83 11.12 20.92 -3.23
CA VAL A 83 11.69 19.58 -3.51
C VAL A 83 10.99 18.50 -2.69
N SER A 84 10.72 18.79 -1.41
CA SER A 84 10.02 17.85 -0.52
C SER A 84 8.57 17.63 -0.95
N GLU A 85 7.86 18.64 -1.39
CA GLU A 85 6.51 18.51 -1.92
C GLU A 85 6.50 17.70 -3.23
N MET A 86 7.43 17.98 -4.16
CA MET A 86 7.56 17.20 -5.38
C MET A 86 7.87 15.74 -5.10
N LYS A 87 8.74 15.44 -4.11
CA LYS A 87 8.99 14.07 -3.63
C LYS A 87 7.69 13.42 -3.14
N SER A 88 6.89 14.14 -2.36
CA SER A 88 5.64 13.59 -1.82
C SER A 88 4.64 13.25 -2.92
N VAL A 89 4.50 14.13 -3.91
CA VAL A 89 3.64 13.89 -5.09
C VAL A 89 4.11 12.65 -5.88
N ILE A 90 5.41 12.54 -6.17
CA ILE A 90 5.96 11.38 -6.90
C ILE A 90 5.81 10.09 -6.08
N SER A 91 6.07 10.12 -4.76
CA SER A 91 5.88 8.96 -3.89
C SER A 91 4.41 8.51 -3.83
N GLU A 92 3.46 9.46 -3.81
CA GLU A 92 2.04 9.15 -3.85
C GLU A 92 1.64 8.50 -5.18
N MET A 93 2.14 9.02 -6.31
CA MET A 93 1.90 8.41 -7.62
C MET A 93 2.42 6.97 -7.69
N LEU A 94 3.64 6.73 -7.23
CA LEU A 94 4.22 5.38 -7.14
C LEU A 94 3.37 4.47 -6.24
N GLN A 95 2.94 4.96 -5.09
CA GLN A 95 2.14 4.20 -4.13
C GLN A 95 0.78 3.76 -4.69
N TYR A 96 0.17 4.58 -5.55
CA TYR A 96 -1.11 4.29 -6.21
C TYR A 96 -0.97 3.73 -7.62
N ASP A 97 0.25 3.38 -8.04
CA ASP A 97 0.60 2.87 -9.39
C ASP A 97 0.10 3.78 -10.52
N ILE A 98 0.14 5.10 -10.28
CA ILE A 98 -0.22 6.09 -11.30
C ILE A 98 0.98 6.29 -12.21
N LYS A 99 0.87 5.80 -13.43
CA LYS A 99 1.93 5.95 -14.44
C LYS A 99 1.93 7.38 -15.02
N PRO A 100 3.08 7.88 -15.52
CA PRO A 100 3.18 9.23 -16.09
C PRO A 100 2.25 9.50 -17.28
N ASP A 101 1.97 8.49 -18.10
CA ASP A 101 1.03 8.55 -19.24
C ASP A 101 -0.41 8.79 -18.77
N VAL A 102 -0.86 8.10 -17.72
CA VAL A 102 -2.19 8.32 -17.12
C VAL A 102 -2.32 9.76 -16.62
N MET A 103 -1.26 10.32 -16.04
CA MET A 103 -1.26 11.73 -15.61
C MET A 103 -1.31 12.69 -16.78
N GLN A 104 -0.63 12.39 -17.87
CA GLN A 104 -0.65 13.21 -19.06
C GLN A 104 -2.03 13.25 -19.72
N ASP A 105 -2.72 12.10 -19.76
CA ASP A 105 -4.10 12.00 -20.25
C ASP A 105 -5.08 12.78 -19.35
N ALA A 106 -4.93 12.66 -18.02
CA ALA A 106 -5.73 13.43 -17.07
C ALA A 106 -5.49 14.95 -17.18
N ALA A 107 -4.25 15.37 -17.44
CA ALA A 107 -3.92 16.78 -17.69
C ALA A 107 -4.57 17.30 -18.98
N GLY A 108 -4.59 16.49 -20.04
CA GLY A 108 -5.28 16.81 -21.29
C GLY A 108 -6.80 16.91 -21.14
N ALA A 109 -7.41 16.00 -20.39
CA ALA A 109 -8.86 16.03 -20.09
C ALA A 109 -9.25 17.24 -19.24
N ALA A 110 -8.48 17.56 -18.21
CA ALA A 110 -8.71 18.73 -17.35
C ALA A 110 -8.63 20.05 -18.12
N TYR A 111 -7.81 20.12 -19.18
CA TYR A 111 -7.73 21.28 -20.06
C TYR A 111 -8.97 21.45 -20.95
N SER A 112 -9.56 20.34 -21.41
CA SER A 112 -10.72 20.37 -22.31
C SER A 112 -12.06 20.62 -21.59
N GLU A 113 -12.17 20.26 -20.30
CA GLU A 113 -13.41 20.40 -19.52
C GLU A 113 -13.52 21.70 -18.72
N SER A 114 -12.41 22.35 -18.38
CA SER A 114 -12.42 23.66 -17.74
C SER A 114 -12.02 24.70 -18.77
N GLU A 115 -12.69 25.87 -18.81
CA GLU A 115 -12.19 27.08 -19.51
C GLU A 115 -10.81 27.48 -18.92
N GLY A 116 -9.83 26.68 -19.27
CA GLY A 116 -8.70 26.20 -18.56
C GLY A 116 -7.73 27.25 -18.08
N SER A 117 -7.33 27.11 -16.89
CA SER A 117 -6.11 27.69 -16.37
C SER A 117 -4.91 27.03 -17.05
N ALA A 118 -4.31 27.70 -18.04
CA ALA A 118 -3.04 27.28 -18.64
C ALA A 118 -1.96 27.01 -17.57
N ALA A 119 -2.09 27.65 -16.40
CA ALA A 119 -1.24 27.42 -15.25
C ALA A 119 -1.37 25.99 -14.67
N LEU A 120 -2.56 25.42 -14.65
CA LEU A 120 -2.76 24.02 -14.18
C LEU A 120 -2.09 23.03 -15.13
N GLN A 121 -2.27 23.25 -16.44
CA GLN A 121 -1.62 22.40 -17.44
C GLN A 121 -0.10 22.45 -17.33
N TYR A 122 0.48 23.64 -17.22
CA TYR A 122 1.94 23.77 -17.05
C TYR A 122 2.46 23.12 -15.78
N LYS A 123 1.69 23.16 -14.67
CA LYS A 123 2.04 22.44 -13.45
C LYS A 123 2.05 20.92 -13.66
N LEU A 124 1.02 20.39 -14.31
CA LEU A 124 0.92 18.95 -14.57
C LEU A 124 1.99 18.48 -15.56
N ASP A 125 2.25 19.25 -16.63
CA ASP A 125 3.34 18.99 -17.58
C ASP A 125 4.70 18.92 -16.86
N ASP A 126 4.98 19.86 -15.96
CA ASP A 126 6.22 19.89 -15.19
C ASP A 126 6.32 18.68 -14.22
N ILE A 127 5.22 18.30 -13.56
CA ILE A 127 5.20 17.11 -12.68
C ILE A 127 5.48 15.85 -13.50
N VAL A 128 4.83 15.67 -14.65
CA VAL A 128 5.05 14.53 -15.55
C VAL A 128 6.50 14.49 -16.04
N LEU A 129 7.06 15.64 -16.41
CA LEU A 129 8.46 15.75 -16.83
C LEU A 129 9.42 15.27 -15.72
N VAL A 130 9.21 15.75 -14.48
CA VAL A 130 10.05 15.38 -13.33
C VAL A 130 9.87 13.91 -12.98
N TYR A 131 8.64 13.41 -13.01
CA TYR A 131 8.35 12.01 -12.72
C TYR A 131 9.01 11.06 -13.73
N ASN A 132 8.89 11.33 -15.03
CA ASN A 132 9.56 10.54 -16.07
C ASN A 132 11.08 10.54 -15.89
N ALA A 133 11.69 11.71 -15.67
CA ALA A 133 13.13 11.82 -15.49
C ALA A 133 13.61 11.14 -14.18
N PHE A 134 12.80 11.19 -13.13
CA PHE A 134 13.06 10.45 -11.90
C PHE A 134 12.97 8.95 -12.12
N ALA A 135 11.90 8.46 -12.76
CA ALA A 135 11.71 7.04 -13.06
C ALA A 135 12.86 6.48 -13.91
N GLU A 136 13.28 7.20 -14.95
CA GLU A 136 14.43 6.81 -15.79
C GLU A 136 15.74 6.74 -14.99
N TYR A 137 15.91 7.63 -14.00
CA TYR A 137 17.11 7.64 -13.17
C TYR A 137 17.16 6.47 -12.22
N ILE A 138 16.02 6.11 -11.56
CA ILE A 138 15.96 5.01 -10.59
C ILE A 138 15.98 3.64 -11.25
N ASP A 139 15.32 3.45 -12.40
CA ASP A 139 15.21 2.17 -13.11
C ASP A 139 16.58 1.49 -13.33
N LYS A 140 17.62 2.28 -13.46
CA LYS A 140 18.99 1.80 -13.70
C LYS A 140 19.77 1.41 -12.45
N ASN A 141 19.42 1.94 -11.26
CA ASN A 141 20.33 1.92 -10.12
C ASN A 141 19.66 1.60 -8.77
N TYR A 142 18.37 1.82 -8.60
CA TYR A 142 17.71 1.77 -7.31
C TYR A 142 16.32 1.17 -7.39
N ILE A 143 15.80 0.78 -6.23
CA ILE A 143 14.39 0.44 -6.02
C ILE A 143 13.82 1.43 -5.01
N THR A 144 12.63 1.94 -5.25
CA THR A 144 11.94 2.76 -4.24
C THR A 144 11.23 1.88 -3.21
N LYS A 145 10.90 2.45 -2.06
CA LYS A 145 10.10 1.74 -1.03
C LYS A 145 8.75 1.28 -1.55
N GLU A 146 8.16 2.05 -2.45
CA GLU A 146 6.87 1.73 -3.08
C GLU A 146 7.01 0.49 -3.98
N GLU A 147 8.10 0.38 -4.74
CA GLU A 147 8.38 -0.75 -5.63
C GLU A 147 8.77 -2.04 -4.90
N ILE A 148 9.14 -1.96 -3.61
CA ILE A 148 9.40 -3.15 -2.79
C ILE A 148 8.18 -4.07 -2.79
N LEU A 149 6.96 -3.53 -2.71
CA LEU A 149 5.74 -4.34 -2.68
C LEU A 149 5.43 -4.98 -4.03
N ASP A 150 5.70 -4.29 -5.15
CA ASP A 150 5.56 -4.86 -6.48
C ASP A 150 6.53 -6.04 -6.66
N LYS A 151 7.77 -5.86 -6.20
CA LYS A 151 8.76 -6.93 -6.21
C LYS A 151 8.38 -8.08 -5.30
N LEU A 152 7.80 -7.80 -4.13
CA LEU A 152 7.25 -8.82 -3.25
C LEU A 152 6.12 -9.60 -3.95
N CYS A 153 5.20 -8.94 -4.65
CA CYS A 153 4.14 -9.61 -5.41
C CYS A 153 4.70 -10.63 -6.42
N ASN A 154 5.81 -10.29 -7.07
CA ASN A 154 6.45 -11.18 -8.04
C ASN A 154 7.19 -12.36 -7.39
N LYS A 155 7.66 -12.22 -6.15
CA LYS A 155 8.52 -13.20 -5.47
C LYS A 155 7.85 -13.99 -4.36
N VAL A 156 6.75 -13.51 -3.81
CA VAL A 156 6.11 -14.14 -2.64
C VAL A 156 5.65 -15.58 -2.92
N THR A 157 5.33 -15.90 -4.16
CA THR A 157 4.95 -17.26 -4.57
C THR A 157 6.09 -18.29 -4.48
N GLU A 158 7.34 -17.84 -4.42
CA GLU A 158 8.51 -18.69 -4.24
C GLU A 158 8.76 -19.04 -2.75
N SER A 159 8.16 -18.28 -1.81
CA SER A 159 8.37 -18.46 -0.37
C SER A 159 7.58 -19.66 0.18
N GLU A 160 8.28 -20.69 0.60
CA GLU A 160 7.68 -21.85 1.29
C GLU A 160 7.21 -21.48 2.71
N ARG A 161 7.87 -20.54 3.35
CA ARG A 161 7.46 -20.03 4.66
C ARG A 161 6.07 -19.40 4.59
N ILE A 162 5.82 -18.54 3.60
CA ILE A 162 4.54 -17.86 3.44
C ILE A 162 3.43 -18.87 3.08
N LYS A 163 3.68 -19.84 2.23
CA LYS A 163 2.71 -20.90 1.89
C LYS A 163 2.21 -21.68 3.11
N ASN A 164 3.01 -21.77 4.16
CA ASN A 164 2.69 -22.51 5.37
C ASN A 164 2.25 -21.64 6.54
N CYS A 165 2.14 -20.32 6.34
CA CYS A 165 1.72 -19.37 7.38
C CYS A 165 0.23 -19.06 7.34
N GLU A 166 -0.38 -18.90 8.52
CA GLU A 166 -1.61 -18.11 8.66
C GLU A 166 -1.23 -16.64 8.81
N ILE A 167 -1.89 -15.76 8.07
CA ILE A 167 -1.58 -14.33 8.06
C ILE A 167 -2.73 -13.54 8.68
N VAL A 168 -2.38 -12.61 9.56
CA VAL A 168 -3.33 -11.66 10.18
C VAL A 168 -2.94 -10.25 9.77
N PHE A 169 -3.84 -9.52 9.13
CA PHE A 169 -3.72 -8.09 8.88
C PHE A 169 -4.52 -7.34 9.95
N ASP A 170 -3.84 -6.52 10.73
CA ASP A 170 -4.46 -5.81 11.86
C ASP A 170 -4.03 -4.33 11.90
N GLY A 171 -4.98 -3.45 12.24
CA GLY A 171 -4.74 -2.01 12.39
C GLY A 171 -4.78 -1.22 11.08
N PHE A 172 -5.30 -1.79 10.00
CA PHE A 172 -5.53 -1.09 8.74
C PHE A 172 -6.97 -0.58 8.63
N THR A 173 -7.16 0.53 7.94
CA THR A 173 -8.48 1.06 7.56
C THR A 173 -8.80 0.81 6.08
N GLY A 174 -7.79 0.44 5.31
CA GLY A 174 -7.84 0.14 3.87
C GLY A 174 -6.46 -0.23 3.37
N PHE A 175 -6.38 -0.59 2.11
CA PHE A 175 -5.14 -1.00 1.44
C PHE A 175 -4.92 -0.19 0.16
N THR A 176 -3.67 -0.01 -0.24
CA THR A 176 -3.32 0.55 -1.55
C THR A 176 -3.54 -0.49 -2.65
N PRO A 177 -3.62 -0.10 -3.93
CA PRO A 177 -3.79 -1.05 -5.03
C PRO A 177 -2.74 -2.17 -5.04
N VAL A 178 -1.48 -1.85 -4.80
CA VAL A 178 -0.39 -2.84 -4.71
C VAL A 178 -0.58 -3.80 -3.53
N GLN A 179 -1.05 -3.29 -2.38
CA GLN A 179 -1.36 -4.12 -1.22
C GLN A 179 -2.54 -5.05 -1.49
N TYR A 180 -3.58 -4.59 -2.22
CA TYR A 180 -4.67 -5.46 -2.65
C TYR A 180 -4.16 -6.55 -3.62
N ASN A 181 -3.28 -6.22 -4.56
CA ASN A 181 -2.65 -7.20 -5.44
C ASN A 181 -1.88 -8.27 -4.64
N LEU A 182 -1.07 -7.85 -3.67
CA LEU A 182 -0.39 -8.77 -2.76
C LEU A 182 -1.37 -9.66 -1.98
N LEU A 183 -2.45 -9.07 -1.44
CA LEU A 183 -3.51 -9.81 -0.75
C LEU A 183 -4.14 -10.87 -1.65
N THR A 184 -4.43 -10.54 -2.91
CA THR A 184 -4.96 -11.49 -3.91
C THR A 184 -4.03 -12.69 -4.09
N ILE A 185 -2.72 -12.43 -4.23
CA ILE A 185 -1.73 -13.51 -4.35
C ILE A 185 -1.68 -14.35 -3.07
N LEU A 186 -1.65 -13.71 -1.90
CA LEU A 186 -1.61 -14.42 -0.61
C LEU A 186 -2.86 -15.26 -0.37
N LEU A 187 -4.04 -14.80 -0.81
CA LEU A 187 -5.29 -15.55 -0.72
C LEU A 187 -5.26 -16.87 -1.51
N SER A 188 -4.52 -16.90 -2.61
CA SER A 188 -4.37 -18.12 -3.42
C SER A 188 -3.38 -19.14 -2.84
N MET A 189 -2.45 -18.70 -1.96
CA MET A 189 -1.34 -19.54 -1.51
C MET A 189 -1.34 -19.86 -0.01
N CYS A 190 -1.85 -18.96 0.84
CA CYS A 190 -1.85 -19.15 2.29
C CYS A 190 -3.02 -20.02 2.77
N PRO A 191 -2.83 -20.84 3.81
CA PRO A 191 -3.90 -21.68 4.34
C PRO A 191 -5.06 -20.86 4.93
N LYS A 192 -4.78 -19.69 5.50
CA LYS A 192 -5.78 -18.83 6.13
C LYS A 192 -5.30 -17.40 6.27
N ILE A 193 -6.20 -16.46 5.98
CA ILE A 193 -5.95 -15.04 6.14
C ILE A 193 -7.06 -14.44 7.00
N TYR A 194 -6.67 -13.57 7.95
CA TYR A 194 -7.57 -12.78 8.77
C TYR A 194 -7.31 -11.31 8.52
N VAL A 195 -8.37 -10.54 8.37
CA VAL A 195 -8.28 -9.08 8.28
C VAL A 195 -9.17 -8.47 9.36
N SER A 196 -8.56 -7.74 10.30
CA SER A 196 -9.31 -7.01 11.33
C SER A 196 -9.60 -5.59 10.85
N LEU A 197 -10.85 -5.18 10.94
CA LEU A 197 -11.30 -3.84 10.57
C LEU A 197 -12.22 -3.27 11.64
N THR A 198 -12.17 -1.97 11.83
CA THR A 198 -13.05 -1.27 12.77
C THR A 198 -14.24 -0.67 12.01
N ILE A 199 -15.44 -1.07 12.40
CA ILE A 199 -16.71 -0.60 11.83
C ILE A 199 -17.66 -0.28 12.97
N ASP A 200 -18.64 0.61 12.78
CA ASP A 200 -19.66 0.89 13.78
C ASP A 200 -20.51 -0.35 14.08
N ALA A 201 -20.82 -0.55 15.36
CA ALA A 201 -21.60 -1.71 15.83
C ALA A 201 -23.04 -1.77 15.28
N SER A 202 -23.60 -0.62 14.94
CA SER A 202 -24.96 -0.46 14.42
C SER A 202 -25.06 -0.59 12.91
N GLU A 203 -23.92 -0.59 12.21
CA GLU A 203 -23.88 -0.60 10.76
C GLU A 203 -23.57 -1.99 10.20
N ARG A 204 -24.11 -2.25 9.02
CA ARG A 204 -23.80 -3.47 8.27
C ARG A 204 -22.49 -3.28 7.52
N GLU A 205 -21.66 -4.29 7.49
CA GLU A 205 -20.33 -4.32 6.85
C GLU A 205 -20.36 -3.89 5.38
N ASN A 206 -21.41 -4.28 4.66
CA ASN A 206 -21.52 -4.11 3.21
C ASN A 206 -22.33 -2.88 2.80
N SER A 207 -22.78 -2.03 3.75
CA SER A 207 -23.62 -0.87 3.45
C SER A 207 -22.77 0.38 3.27
N VAL A 208 -22.14 0.55 2.10
CA VAL A 208 -21.48 1.81 1.73
C VAL A 208 -22.52 2.77 1.18
N ARG A 209 -22.78 3.89 1.87
CA ARG A 209 -23.74 4.94 1.45
C ARG A 209 -23.06 6.11 0.77
N GLY A 210 -21.89 6.53 1.25
CA GLY A 210 -21.14 7.65 0.70
C GLY A 210 -19.79 7.85 1.38
N ARG A 211 -18.93 8.68 0.76
CA ARG A 211 -17.59 8.98 1.27
C ARG A 211 -17.57 9.78 2.58
N GLU A 212 -18.70 10.38 2.94
CA GLU A 212 -18.91 11.16 4.16
C GLU A 212 -19.12 10.30 5.41
N GLU A 213 -19.30 8.99 5.26
CA GLU A 213 -19.48 8.08 6.39
C GLU A 213 -18.18 7.93 7.21
N LEU A 214 -18.30 7.94 8.55
CA LEU A 214 -17.16 7.84 9.45
C LEU A 214 -16.29 6.60 9.20
N PHE A 215 -16.89 5.46 8.86
CA PHE A 215 -16.20 4.18 8.59
C PHE A 215 -16.19 3.82 7.10
N PHE A 216 -16.33 4.81 6.22
CA PHE A 216 -16.33 4.58 4.77
C PHE A 216 -15.13 3.75 4.31
N MET A 217 -13.92 4.11 4.71
CA MET A 217 -12.71 3.40 4.28
C MET A 217 -12.69 1.93 4.69
N SER A 218 -13.09 1.63 5.93
CA SER A 218 -13.17 0.23 6.41
C SER A 218 -14.25 -0.56 5.68
N LYS A 219 -15.40 0.03 5.41
CA LYS A 219 -16.50 -0.61 4.65
C LYS A 219 -16.14 -0.84 3.18
N ASP A 220 -15.50 0.15 2.54
CA ASP A 220 -14.99 0.03 1.18
C ASP A 220 -13.92 -1.08 1.11
N CYS A 221 -13.06 -1.17 2.12
CA CYS A 221 -12.08 -2.25 2.26
C CYS A 221 -12.77 -3.62 2.35
N VAL A 222 -13.81 -3.78 3.18
CA VAL A 222 -14.58 -5.03 3.28
C VAL A 222 -15.20 -5.39 1.94
N SER A 223 -15.84 -4.43 1.26
CA SER A 223 -16.46 -4.65 -0.03
C SER A 223 -15.47 -5.12 -1.09
N LYS A 224 -14.27 -4.50 -1.14
CA LYS A 224 -13.19 -4.90 -2.04
C LYS A 224 -12.65 -6.29 -1.72
N LEU A 225 -12.48 -6.63 -0.44
CA LEU A 225 -12.04 -7.95 -0.03
C LEU A 225 -13.04 -9.05 -0.41
N TYR A 226 -14.34 -8.83 -0.20
CA TYR A 226 -15.38 -9.77 -0.64
C TYR A 226 -15.36 -9.95 -2.15
N LYS A 227 -15.21 -8.86 -2.92
CA LYS A 227 -15.10 -8.92 -4.37
C LYS A 227 -13.90 -9.74 -4.84
N ILE A 228 -12.72 -9.51 -4.24
CA ILE A 228 -11.51 -10.29 -4.53
C ILE A 228 -11.72 -11.77 -4.19
N CYS A 229 -12.33 -12.08 -3.05
CA CYS A 229 -12.59 -13.46 -2.65
C CYS A 229 -13.55 -14.18 -3.63
N ASP A 230 -14.55 -13.48 -4.14
CA ASP A 230 -15.49 -14.00 -5.13
C ASP A 230 -14.80 -14.25 -6.48
N GLU A 231 -14.01 -13.28 -6.96
CA GLU A 231 -13.22 -13.39 -8.19
C GLU A 231 -12.19 -14.54 -8.14
N GLU A 232 -11.51 -14.70 -7.01
CA GLU A 232 -10.52 -15.76 -6.80
C GLU A 232 -11.13 -17.10 -6.33
N HIS A 233 -12.45 -17.18 -6.20
CA HIS A 233 -13.16 -18.36 -5.70
C HIS A 233 -12.69 -18.83 -4.32
N VAL A 234 -12.34 -17.89 -3.45
CA VAL A 234 -11.88 -18.14 -2.09
C VAL A 234 -13.05 -18.12 -1.12
N LYS A 235 -13.16 -19.16 -0.30
CA LYS A 235 -14.24 -19.25 0.70
C LYS A 235 -14.05 -18.24 1.83
N VAL A 236 -15.02 -17.34 1.98
CA VAL A 236 -15.11 -16.45 3.13
C VAL A 236 -15.82 -17.17 4.27
N LEU A 237 -15.25 -17.11 5.47
CA LEU A 237 -15.87 -17.64 6.70
C LEU A 237 -16.74 -16.57 7.35
N GLU A 238 -17.63 -17.00 8.26
CA GLU A 238 -18.45 -16.10 9.05
C GLU A 238 -17.58 -15.07 9.80
N PRO A 239 -17.92 -13.78 9.72
CA PRO A 239 -17.16 -12.74 10.40
C PRO A 239 -17.29 -12.87 11.93
N VAL A 240 -16.19 -12.57 12.62
CA VAL A 240 -16.16 -12.55 14.08
C VAL A 240 -16.26 -11.11 14.57
N TYR A 241 -17.31 -10.83 15.33
CA TYR A 241 -17.53 -9.50 15.90
C TYR A 241 -16.96 -9.43 17.33
N ILE A 242 -16.03 -8.50 17.55
CA ILE A 242 -15.44 -8.25 18.86
C ILE A 242 -15.99 -6.92 19.38
N ALA A 243 -16.85 -6.96 20.40
CA ALA A 243 -17.31 -5.76 21.09
C ALA A 243 -16.25 -5.32 22.12
N GLY A 244 -15.72 -4.08 21.96
CA GLY A 244 -14.88 -3.46 22.97
C GLY A 244 -15.70 -3.09 24.21
N ARG A 245 -15.13 -3.28 25.41
CA ARG A 245 -15.81 -2.94 26.68
C ARG A 245 -15.93 -1.42 26.93
N GLU A 246 -15.17 -0.58 26.22
CA GLU A 246 -15.04 0.86 26.52
C GLU A 246 -15.17 1.81 25.31
N VAL A 247 -15.36 1.29 24.11
CA VAL A 247 -15.52 2.12 22.89
C VAL A 247 -16.74 1.59 22.13
N PRO A 248 -17.70 2.43 21.76
CA PRO A 248 -18.81 2.03 20.90
C PRO A 248 -18.31 1.76 19.47
N GLY A 249 -17.96 0.53 19.21
CA GLY A 249 -17.55 0.03 17.91
C GLY A 249 -17.32 -1.48 17.95
N LYS A 250 -17.65 -2.20 16.88
CA LYS A 250 -17.32 -3.62 16.69
C LYS A 250 -16.11 -3.70 15.76
N ASN A 251 -15.08 -4.42 16.18
CA ASN A 251 -14.04 -4.85 15.24
C ASN A 251 -14.57 -6.07 14.49
N VAL A 252 -14.67 -5.98 13.19
CA VAL A 252 -15.03 -7.11 12.33
C VAL A 252 -13.73 -7.77 11.88
N ILE A 253 -13.60 -9.07 12.16
CA ILE A 253 -12.53 -9.88 11.58
C ILE A 253 -13.12 -10.65 10.43
N VAL A 254 -12.78 -10.25 9.20
CA VAL A 254 -13.08 -11.02 8.01
C VAL A 254 -12.10 -12.20 7.95
N ASN A 255 -12.64 -13.40 8.09
CA ASN A 255 -11.86 -14.63 8.12
C ASN A 255 -11.97 -15.32 6.76
N VAL A 256 -10.86 -15.45 6.05
CA VAL A 256 -10.81 -16.03 4.71
C VAL A 256 -10.00 -17.32 4.73
N ASN A 257 -10.58 -18.42 4.24
CA ASN A 257 -9.90 -19.71 4.18
C ASN A 257 -9.66 -20.14 2.73
N SER A 258 -8.39 -20.15 2.32
CA SER A 258 -7.97 -20.43 0.94
C SER A 258 -7.87 -21.91 0.57
N ARG A 259 -7.97 -22.85 1.53
CA ARG A 259 -7.74 -24.30 1.30
C ARG A 259 -8.89 -25.08 0.68
N PHE A 260 -10.05 -24.49 0.46
CA PHE A 260 -11.14 -25.18 -0.24
C PHE A 260 -11.28 -24.69 -1.69
N LYS A 261 -10.35 -25.08 -2.56
CA LYS A 261 -10.73 -25.30 -3.96
C LYS A 261 -11.64 -26.50 -3.95
N ASN A 262 -12.89 -26.32 -4.37
CA ASN A 262 -13.80 -27.41 -4.59
C ASN A 262 -13.10 -28.42 -5.53
N SER A 263 -12.74 -29.57 -4.97
CA SER A 263 -12.50 -30.77 -5.77
C SER A 263 -13.87 -31.30 -6.19
N GLU A 264 -14.31 -30.97 -7.37
CA GLU A 264 -15.13 -31.82 -8.19
C GLU A 264 -14.26 -32.41 -9.30
#